data_1b22c7c1470640e5a69da3b8547e6341
#
_entry.id   1b22c7c1470640e5a69da3b8547e6341
#
_cell.length_a   1.000
_cell.length_b   1.000
_cell.length_c   1.000
_cell.angle_alpha   90.00
_cell.angle_beta   90.00
_cell.angle_gamma   90.00
#
_symmetry.space_group_name_H-M   'P 1'
#
loop_
_entity.id
_entity.type
_entity.pdbx_description
1 polymer ?
#
loop_
_entity_poly.entity_id
_entity_poly.type
_entity_poly.pdbx_seq_one_letter_code
_entity_poly.pdbx_strand_id
1 'polypeptide(L)'
;VERGQFIDVGIAEENAMAMISGIAKNGGIPVFGTFAPFLQRTYDQLSHDLCLNNNPATILVLSAGVYGMNSNTHIALCDIAMFAHIPNLIYLAPTTKEEYLQMFKYATTQKDHPIAIRVPVQMIESGQEDTTDYSIHNKSQIVQQGNDIAIIGVSNLLPLALKTAQKYKEDTGKNITVINPKFLTGLDEELLNDLTNNHRL
;
A
#
# COMPACT_ATOMS: atom_id res chain seq x y z
N VAL A 1 21.12 9.66 4.45
CA VAL A 1 20.46 10.97 4.57
C VAL A 1 21.50 11.92 5.15
N GLU A 2 21.82 13.00 4.44
CA GLU A 2 22.78 14.00 4.93
C GLU A 2 22.18 14.83 6.07
N ARG A 3 23.05 15.37 6.97
CA ARG A 3 22.61 16.32 8.00
C ARG A 3 21.95 17.53 7.32
N GLY A 4 20.72 17.81 7.58
CA GLY A 4 19.95 18.89 6.93
C GLY A 4 18.85 18.40 5.98
N GLN A 5 18.88 17.12 5.60
CA GLN A 5 17.77 16.48 4.88
C GLN A 5 16.78 15.76 5.81
N PHE A 6 17.14 15.58 7.08
CA PHE A 6 16.26 15.00 8.09
C PHE A 6 15.66 16.12 8.96
N ILE A 7 14.35 16.13 9.07
CA ILE A 7 13.60 17.09 9.86
C ILE A 7 12.77 16.29 10.87
N ASP A 8 13.07 16.46 12.15
CA ASP A 8 12.23 15.94 13.24
C ASP A 8 11.13 16.99 13.51
N VAL A 9 9.88 16.59 13.26
CA VAL A 9 8.72 17.47 13.44
C VAL A 9 8.08 17.33 14.82
N GLY A 10 8.63 16.47 15.68
CA GLY A 10 8.00 16.10 16.94
C GLY A 10 6.66 15.39 16.74
N ILE A 11 5.75 15.49 17.72
CA ILE A 11 4.39 14.96 17.62
C ILE A 11 3.51 16.02 16.93
N ALA A 12 3.67 16.16 15.61
CA ALA A 12 3.01 17.19 14.81
C ALA A 12 2.77 16.70 13.37
N GLU A 13 2.02 15.60 13.23
CA GLU A 13 1.78 14.94 11.96
C GLU A 13 1.06 15.84 10.95
N GLU A 14 0.10 16.67 11.40
CA GLU A 14 -0.61 17.62 10.55
C GLU A 14 0.34 18.66 9.94
N ASN A 15 1.25 19.20 10.77
CA ASN A 15 2.27 20.11 10.30
C ASN A 15 3.25 19.44 9.33
N ALA A 16 3.64 18.20 9.62
CA ALA A 16 4.50 17.41 8.73
C ALA A 16 3.85 17.21 7.35
N MET A 17 2.55 16.86 7.32
CA MET A 17 1.83 16.65 6.07
C MET A 17 1.73 17.95 5.23
N ALA A 18 1.37 19.06 5.84
CA ALA A 18 1.36 20.35 5.16
C ALA A 18 2.76 20.77 4.66
N MET A 19 3.80 20.52 5.47
CA MET A 19 5.19 20.81 5.11
C MET A 19 5.66 20.00 3.91
N ILE A 20 5.41 18.69 3.86
CA ILE A 20 5.81 17.86 2.71
C ILE A 20 5.08 18.29 1.44
N SER A 21 3.82 18.72 1.54
CA SER A 21 3.09 19.28 0.40
C SER A 21 3.81 20.54 -0.15
N GLY A 22 4.19 21.46 0.73
CA GLY A 22 4.95 22.66 0.33
C GLY A 22 6.31 22.35 -0.27
N ILE A 23 7.05 21.38 0.29
CA ILE A 23 8.35 20.92 -0.25
C ILE A 23 8.16 20.31 -1.65
N ALA A 24 7.20 19.42 -1.83
CA ALA A 24 6.91 18.78 -3.11
C ALA A 24 6.51 19.79 -4.19
N LYS A 25 5.66 20.75 -3.85
CA LYS A 25 5.26 21.84 -4.76
C LYS A 25 6.44 22.67 -5.26
N ASN A 26 7.50 22.78 -4.49
CA ASN A 26 8.72 23.50 -4.87
C ASN A 26 9.81 22.58 -5.49
N GLY A 27 9.44 21.38 -5.93
CA GLY A 27 10.33 20.45 -6.64
C GLY A 27 11.23 19.60 -5.74
N GLY A 28 11.01 19.62 -4.42
CA GLY A 28 11.66 18.69 -3.50
C GLY A 28 11.05 17.30 -3.60
N ILE A 29 11.73 16.30 -3.03
CA ILE A 29 11.29 14.90 -2.98
C ILE A 29 11.13 14.53 -1.50
N PRO A 30 10.02 14.94 -0.85
CA PRO A 30 9.83 14.67 0.56
C PRO A 30 9.35 13.23 0.79
N VAL A 31 9.83 12.66 1.90
CA VAL A 31 9.35 11.39 2.44
C VAL A 31 8.94 11.62 3.88
N PHE A 32 7.70 11.33 4.21
CA PHE A 32 7.18 11.41 5.57
C PHE A 32 6.75 10.02 6.05
N GLY A 33 7.16 9.61 7.23
CA GLY A 33 6.79 8.34 7.82
C GLY A 33 6.31 8.49 9.25
N THR A 34 5.14 7.91 9.54
CA THR A 34 4.62 7.79 10.90
C THR A 34 3.78 6.52 11.03
N PHE A 35 3.43 6.13 12.25
CA PHE A 35 2.54 4.99 12.47
C PHE A 35 1.14 5.26 11.90
N ALA A 36 0.58 4.24 11.26
CA ALA A 36 -0.69 4.32 10.55
C ALA A 36 -1.84 4.96 11.34
N PRO A 37 -2.05 4.69 12.65
CA PRO A 37 -3.11 5.34 13.42
C PRO A 37 -2.94 6.86 13.55
N PHE A 38 -1.71 7.37 13.52
CA PHE A 38 -1.46 8.79 13.70
C PHE A 38 -1.71 9.59 12.41
N LEU A 39 -1.73 8.93 11.26
CA LEU A 39 -2.15 9.55 10.01
C LEU A 39 -3.65 9.95 10.00
N GLN A 40 -4.46 9.42 10.90
CA GLN A 40 -5.89 9.79 10.98
C GLN A 40 -6.07 11.30 11.23
N ARG A 41 -5.20 11.92 12.02
CA ARG A 41 -5.26 13.36 12.29
C ARG A 41 -4.83 14.23 11.12
N THR A 42 -4.14 13.66 10.14
CA THR A 42 -3.65 14.40 8.96
C THR A 42 -4.63 14.36 7.78
N TYR A 43 -5.83 13.82 7.96
CA TYR A 43 -6.74 13.56 6.84
C TYR A 43 -7.05 14.81 6.02
N ASP A 44 -7.25 15.95 6.67
CA ASP A 44 -7.51 17.23 6.00
C ASP A 44 -6.31 17.68 5.17
N GLN A 45 -5.12 17.74 5.76
CA GLN A 45 -3.89 18.15 5.07
C GLN A 45 -3.51 17.16 3.95
N LEU A 46 -3.73 15.86 4.18
CA LEU A 46 -3.51 14.83 3.17
C LEU A 46 -4.45 15.03 1.97
N SER A 47 -5.75 15.20 2.23
CA SER A 47 -6.75 15.31 1.17
C SER A 47 -6.67 16.66 0.44
N HIS A 48 -6.60 17.79 1.16
CA HIS A 48 -6.63 19.14 0.59
C HIS A 48 -5.25 19.65 0.19
N ASP A 49 -4.28 19.64 1.12
CA ASP A 49 -2.99 20.28 0.83
C ASP A 49 -2.15 19.44 -0.13
N LEU A 50 -2.16 18.12 0.05
CA LEU A 50 -1.33 17.22 -0.75
C LEU A 50 -2.05 16.70 -2.00
N CYS A 51 -3.16 15.98 -1.82
CA CYS A 51 -3.79 15.21 -2.89
C CYS A 51 -4.60 16.07 -3.86
N LEU A 52 -5.38 17.04 -3.37
CA LEU A 52 -6.13 17.94 -4.24
C LEU A 52 -5.19 18.78 -5.14
N ASN A 53 -4.03 19.16 -4.62
CA ASN A 53 -3.00 19.87 -5.37
C ASN A 53 -2.10 18.94 -6.20
N ASN A 54 -2.28 17.63 -6.08
CA ASN A 54 -1.49 16.60 -6.74
C ASN A 54 0.04 16.78 -6.54
N ASN A 55 0.46 17.18 -5.34
CA ASN A 55 1.86 17.41 -5.02
C ASN A 55 2.58 16.06 -4.78
N PRO A 56 3.64 15.73 -5.53
CA PRO A 56 4.29 14.42 -5.45
C PRO A 56 5.13 14.28 -4.16
N ALA A 57 4.58 13.63 -3.17
CA ALA A 57 5.26 13.29 -1.91
C ALA A 57 5.09 11.80 -1.60
N THR A 58 6.04 11.22 -0.86
CA THR A 58 5.96 9.84 -0.41
C THR A 58 5.58 9.78 1.06
N ILE A 59 4.56 8.98 1.38
CA ILE A 59 4.07 8.76 2.74
C ILE A 59 4.30 7.30 3.10
N LEU A 60 5.05 7.03 4.16
CA LEU A 60 5.23 5.69 4.71
C LEU A 60 4.22 5.49 5.84
N VAL A 61 3.24 4.63 5.60
CA VAL A 61 2.18 4.24 6.54
C VAL A 61 2.71 3.06 7.38
N LEU A 62 3.45 3.38 8.44
CA LEU A 62 4.22 2.40 9.20
C LEU A 62 3.34 1.55 10.12
N SER A 63 3.71 0.29 10.28
CA SER A 63 3.03 -0.70 11.14
C SER A 63 1.54 -0.84 10.83
N ALA A 64 1.18 -0.77 9.56
CA ALA A 64 -0.19 -0.91 9.11
C ALA A 64 -0.68 -2.35 9.25
N GLY A 65 -1.89 -2.52 9.78
CA GLY A 65 -2.52 -3.81 10.05
C GLY A 65 -2.63 -4.12 11.54
N VAL A 66 -3.11 -5.34 11.82
CA VAL A 66 -3.39 -5.80 13.20
C VAL A 66 -2.25 -6.62 13.81
N TYR A 67 -1.27 -7.03 13.02
CA TYR A 67 -0.16 -7.88 13.48
C TYR A 67 0.99 -7.06 14.08
N GLY A 68 1.53 -7.53 15.19
CA GLY A 68 2.79 -7.06 15.76
C GLY A 68 2.70 -5.83 16.68
N MET A 69 1.50 -5.30 16.91
CA MET A 69 1.29 -4.20 17.85
C MET A 69 0.48 -4.67 19.04
N ASN A 70 1.05 -4.48 20.25
CA ASN A 70 0.41 -4.87 21.51
C ASN A 70 -0.42 -3.73 22.15
N SER A 71 -0.42 -2.56 21.54
CA SER A 71 -1.12 -1.37 22.06
C SER A 71 -2.38 -1.09 21.25
N ASN A 72 -3.52 -0.97 21.91
CA ASN A 72 -4.80 -0.64 21.27
C ASN A 72 -4.78 0.70 20.52
N THR A 73 -3.92 1.63 20.91
CA THR A 73 -3.78 2.94 20.28
C THR A 73 -2.91 2.93 19.02
N HIS A 74 -2.23 1.82 18.74
CA HIS A 74 -1.29 1.69 17.62
C HIS A 74 -1.75 0.66 16.56
N ILE A 75 -2.94 0.09 16.73
CA ILE A 75 -3.53 -0.85 15.76
C ILE A 75 -4.12 -0.05 14.60
N ALA A 76 -3.69 -0.33 13.39
CA ALA A 76 -4.20 0.29 12.18
C ALA A 76 -5.34 -0.55 11.59
N LEU A 77 -6.58 -0.15 11.87
CA LEU A 77 -7.79 -0.83 11.39
C LEU A 77 -8.44 -0.11 10.21
N CYS A 78 -8.24 1.21 10.10
CA CYS A 78 -9.03 2.07 9.23
C CYS A 78 -8.20 2.69 8.09
N ASP A 79 -6.90 2.42 8.01
CA ASP A 79 -6.00 3.08 7.06
C ASP A 79 -6.46 2.89 5.60
N ILE A 80 -6.82 1.67 5.21
CA ILE A 80 -7.29 1.40 3.84
C ILE A 80 -8.60 2.13 3.57
N ALA A 81 -9.61 1.98 4.45
CA ALA A 81 -10.91 2.63 4.26
C ALA A 81 -10.80 4.16 4.24
N MET A 82 -9.87 4.72 5.00
CA MET A 82 -9.68 6.16 5.11
C MET A 82 -8.94 6.74 3.90
N PHE A 83 -7.96 6.03 3.33
CA PHE A 83 -7.10 6.56 2.28
C PHE A 83 -7.52 6.14 0.87
N ALA A 84 -8.11 4.96 0.70
CA ALA A 84 -8.39 4.39 -0.62
C ALA A 84 -9.35 5.23 -1.48
N HIS A 85 -10.12 6.14 -0.90
CA HIS A 85 -11.07 7.00 -1.62
C HIS A 85 -10.58 8.44 -1.82
N ILE A 86 -9.38 8.79 -1.34
CA ILE A 86 -8.84 10.15 -1.54
C ILE A 86 -8.40 10.30 -3.00
N PRO A 87 -8.96 11.27 -3.76
CA PRO A 87 -8.57 11.48 -5.15
C PRO A 87 -7.08 11.79 -5.30
N ASN A 88 -6.50 11.34 -6.40
CA ASN A 88 -5.08 11.49 -6.75
C ASN A 88 -4.08 10.73 -5.86
N LEU A 89 -4.49 10.18 -4.73
CA LEU A 89 -3.61 9.36 -3.89
C LEU A 89 -3.43 7.97 -4.50
N ILE A 90 -2.19 7.56 -4.71
CA ILE A 90 -1.85 6.18 -5.00
C ILE A 90 -1.46 5.51 -3.68
N TYR A 91 -2.16 4.44 -3.29
CA TYR A 91 -1.88 3.71 -2.06
C TYR A 91 -1.39 2.31 -2.39
N LEU A 92 -0.11 2.04 -2.14
CA LEU A 92 0.59 0.79 -2.45
C LEU A 92 0.70 -0.10 -1.21
N ALA A 93 0.66 -1.42 -1.41
CA ALA A 93 0.71 -2.41 -0.34
C ALA A 93 1.68 -3.56 -0.66
N PRO A 94 2.97 -3.42 -0.32
CA PRO A 94 3.95 -4.47 -0.58
C PRO A 94 3.70 -5.69 0.32
N THR A 95 3.99 -6.86 -0.22
CA THR A 95 4.05 -8.14 0.50
C THR A 95 5.47 -8.49 0.89
N THR A 96 6.44 -8.21 0.00
CA THR A 96 7.85 -8.56 0.18
C THR A 96 8.71 -7.30 0.32
N LYS A 97 9.93 -7.49 0.82
CA LYS A 97 10.92 -6.40 0.88
C LYS A 97 11.27 -5.88 -0.50
N GLU A 98 11.34 -6.75 -1.49
CA GLU A 98 11.68 -6.41 -2.87
C GLU A 98 10.57 -5.56 -3.50
N GLU A 99 9.31 -5.93 -3.30
CA GLU A 99 8.17 -5.08 -3.68
C GLU A 99 8.24 -3.71 -3.00
N TYR A 100 8.51 -3.68 -1.69
CA TYR A 100 8.64 -2.42 -0.96
C TYR A 100 9.75 -1.53 -1.54
N LEU A 101 10.92 -2.10 -1.83
CA LEU A 101 12.03 -1.32 -2.40
C LEU A 101 11.70 -0.77 -3.80
N GLN A 102 11.04 -1.56 -4.64
CA GLN A 102 10.63 -1.11 -5.97
C GLN A 102 9.51 -0.06 -5.89
N MET A 103 8.51 -0.25 -5.02
CA MET A 103 7.47 0.76 -4.75
C MET A 103 8.06 2.06 -4.21
N PHE A 104 9.01 1.97 -3.27
CA PHE A 104 9.70 3.14 -2.73
C PHE A 104 10.53 3.88 -3.77
N LYS A 105 11.27 3.13 -4.61
CA LYS A 105 12.00 3.69 -5.74
C LYS A 105 11.06 4.42 -6.71
N TYR A 106 9.94 3.78 -7.09
CA TYR A 106 8.93 4.43 -7.92
C TYR A 106 8.39 5.70 -7.26
N ALA A 107 7.96 5.63 -5.99
CA ALA A 107 7.39 6.76 -5.26
C ALA A 107 8.33 7.98 -5.17
N THR A 108 9.64 7.74 -5.05
CA THR A 108 10.65 8.81 -4.92
C THR A 108 11.23 9.30 -6.25
N THR A 109 10.93 8.64 -7.36
CA THR A 109 11.46 9.05 -8.69
C THR A 109 10.40 9.67 -9.60
N GLN A 110 9.13 9.27 -9.47
CA GLN A 110 8.01 9.88 -10.20
C GLN A 110 7.72 11.30 -9.66
N LYS A 111 6.98 12.11 -10.45
CA LYS A 111 6.70 13.54 -10.11
C LYS A 111 5.23 13.91 -10.33
N ASP A 112 4.36 12.92 -10.47
CA ASP A 112 2.99 13.15 -10.93
C ASP A 112 1.95 13.00 -9.82
N HIS A 113 2.21 12.17 -8.78
CA HIS A 113 1.21 11.83 -7.78
C HIS A 113 1.76 11.75 -6.35
N PRO A 114 0.97 12.10 -5.33
CA PRO A 114 1.24 11.69 -3.96
C PRO A 114 1.09 10.18 -3.83
N ILE A 115 2.07 9.51 -3.20
CA ILE A 115 2.08 8.06 -3.03
C ILE A 115 2.19 7.71 -1.55
N ALA A 116 1.25 6.92 -1.05
CA ALA A 116 1.35 6.26 0.24
C ALA A 116 1.80 4.80 0.06
N ILE A 117 2.67 4.31 0.92
CA ILE A 117 3.10 2.91 0.95
C ILE A 117 2.75 2.32 2.31
N ARG A 118 1.92 1.28 2.30
CA ARG A 118 1.48 0.55 3.47
C ARG A 118 2.57 -0.41 3.95
N VAL A 119 3.31 0.00 4.96
CA VAL A 119 4.45 -0.77 5.49
C VAL A 119 3.99 -1.63 6.67
N PRO A 120 3.81 -2.95 6.48
CA PRO A 120 3.42 -3.84 7.57
C PRO A 120 4.57 -4.02 8.57
N VAL A 121 4.26 -4.51 9.77
CA VAL A 121 5.28 -4.79 10.81
C VAL A 121 6.28 -5.84 10.35
N GLN A 122 5.83 -6.81 9.56
CA GLN A 122 6.66 -7.87 9.02
C GLN A 122 6.44 -8.01 7.52
N MET A 123 7.52 -8.03 6.78
CA MET A 123 7.56 -8.39 5.36
C MET A 123 8.47 -9.59 5.18
N ILE A 124 8.10 -10.48 4.26
CA ILE A 124 8.95 -11.60 3.86
C ILE A 124 10.00 -11.13 2.85
N GLU A 125 11.13 -11.82 2.80
CA GLU A 125 12.09 -11.70 1.71
C GLU A 125 11.78 -12.78 0.68
N SER A 126 11.59 -12.38 -0.58
CA SER A 126 11.37 -13.32 -1.67
C SER A 126 12.69 -13.82 -2.27
N GLY A 127 13.76 -13.04 -2.11
CA GLY A 127 15.04 -13.26 -2.75
C GLY A 127 15.01 -13.03 -4.28
N GLN A 128 13.90 -12.51 -4.81
CA GLN A 128 13.71 -12.22 -6.23
C GLN A 128 13.38 -10.74 -6.41
N GLU A 129 14.07 -10.08 -7.33
CA GLU A 129 13.82 -8.69 -7.66
C GLU A 129 12.38 -8.50 -8.17
N ASP A 130 11.68 -7.50 -7.64
CA ASP A 130 10.37 -7.10 -8.16
C ASP A 130 10.58 -6.20 -9.39
N THR A 131 10.14 -6.67 -10.54
CA THR A 131 10.23 -5.96 -11.83
C THR A 131 8.92 -5.29 -12.24
N THR A 132 7.96 -5.17 -11.31
CA THR A 132 6.66 -4.54 -11.57
C THR A 132 6.84 -3.08 -11.97
N ASP A 133 6.18 -2.68 -13.06
CA ASP A 133 6.06 -1.27 -13.45
C ASP A 133 4.88 -0.62 -12.71
N TYR A 134 5.18 0.10 -11.64
CA TYR A 134 4.18 0.78 -10.83
C TYR A 134 3.60 2.05 -11.46
N SER A 135 4.09 2.47 -12.63
CA SER A 135 3.45 3.53 -13.42
C SER A 135 2.15 3.08 -14.09
N ILE A 136 1.95 1.77 -14.23
CA ILE A 136 0.70 1.16 -14.68
C ILE A 136 -0.17 0.93 -13.43
N HIS A 137 -1.03 1.90 -13.14
CA HIS A 137 -1.79 1.91 -11.90
C HIS A 137 -2.87 0.83 -11.85
N ASN A 138 -3.23 0.45 -10.63
CA ASN A 138 -4.34 -0.45 -10.28
C ASN A 138 -4.23 -1.87 -10.86
N LYS A 139 -3.05 -2.31 -11.28
CA LYS A 139 -2.84 -3.68 -11.75
C LYS A 139 -2.53 -4.60 -10.57
N SER A 140 -3.29 -5.69 -10.51
CA SER A 140 -3.11 -6.78 -9.55
C SER A 140 -2.32 -7.93 -10.17
N GLN A 141 -1.73 -8.76 -9.34
CA GLN A 141 -0.98 -9.95 -9.77
C GLN A 141 -1.71 -11.22 -9.33
N ILE A 142 -2.04 -12.11 -10.28
CA ILE A 142 -2.45 -13.46 -9.94
C ILE A 142 -1.20 -14.24 -9.53
N VAL A 143 -1.09 -14.61 -8.26
CA VAL A 143 0.04 -15.39 -7.71
C VAL A 143 -0.22 -16.89 -7.72
N GLN A 144 -1.49 -17.30 -7.80
CA GLN A 144 -1.91 -18.67 -8.01
C GLN A 144 -3.19 -18.67 -8.83
N GLN A 145 -3.22 -19.45 -9.89
CA GLN A 145 -4.41 -19.62 -10.73
C GLN A 145 -5.28 -20.76 -10.21
N GLY A 146 -6.59 -20.55 -10.20
CA GLY A 146 -7.61 -21.51 -9.86
C GLY A 146 -8.95 -21.16 -10.50
N ASN A 147 -10.02 -21.76 -10.01
CA ASN A 147 -11.40 -21.54 -10.49
C ASN A 147 -12.36 -21.43 -9.30
N ASP A 148 -13.59 -21.03 -9.56
CA ASP A 148 -14.72 -20.94 -8.63
C ASP A 148 -14.56 -19.91 -7.51
N ILE A 149 -13.39 -19.84 -6.86
CA ILE A 149 -13.11 -18.97 -5.70
C ILE A 149 -11.85 -18.16 -5.98
N ALA A 150 -11.88 -16.86 -5.67
CA ALA A 150 -10.71 -16.01 -5.66
C ALA A 150 -10.51 -15.40 -4.26
N ILE A 151 -9.26 -15.43 -3.76
CA ILE A 151 -8.86 -14.78 -2.51
C ILE A 151 -7.90 -13.64 -2.83
N ILE A 152 -8.23 -12.44 -2.38
CA ILE A 152 -7.34 -11.28 -2.46
C ILE A 152 -6.56 -11.17 -1.16
N GLY A 153 -5.26 -11.41 -1.23
CA GLY A 153 -4.34 -11.34 -0.09
C GLY A 153 -3.63 -10.00 -0.04
N VAL A 154 -4.00 -9.13 0.89
CA VAL A 154 -3.41 -7.79 1.01
C VAL A 154 -2.12 -7.82 1.83
N SER A 155 -1.00 -7.38 1.24
CA SER A 155 0.26 -7.18 1.94
C SER A 155 0.71 -8.43 2.71
N ASN A 156 1.04 -8.33 3.99
CA ASN A 156 1.46 -9.45 4.85
C ASN A 156 0.39 -10.53 5.10
N LEU A 157 -0.82 -10.40 4.57
CA LEU A 157 -1.85 -11.45 4.57
C LEU A 157 -1.80 -12.35 3.32
N LEU A 158 -1.02 -11.99 2.29
CA LEU A 158 -0.88 -12.84 1.11
C LEU A 158 -0.34 -14.25 1.43
N PRO A 159 0.66 -14.43 2.32
CA PRO A 159 1.09 -15.77 2.73
C PRO A 159 -0.02 -16.60 3.40
N LEU A 160 -0.92 -15.95 4.15
CA LEU A 160 -2.08 -16.63 4.74
C LEU A 160 -3.08 -17.05 3.66
N ALA A 161 -3.33 -16.20 2.65
CA ALA A 161 -4.17 -16.52 1.51
C ALA A 161 -3.64 -17.74 0.75
N LEU A 162 -2.33 -17.81 0.50
CA LEU A 162 -1.68 -18.97 -0.13
C LEU A 162 -1.79 -20.25 0.70
N LYS A 163 -1.60 -20.17 2.02
CA LYS A 163 -1.80 -21.31 2.93
C LYS A 163 -3.25 -21.80 2.92
N THR A 164 -4.21 -20.85 2.88
CA THR A 164 -5.64 -21.19 2.79
C THR A 164 -5.95 -21.88 1.46
N ALA A 165 -5.40 -21.41 0.35
CA ALA A 165 -5.55 -22.03 -0.95
C ALA A 165 -4.96 -23.45 -0.99
N GLN A 166 -3.79 -23.64 -0.39
CA GLN A 166 -3.17 -24.96 -0.27
C GLN A 166 -4.03 -25.92 0.55
N LYS A 167 -4.52 -25.47 1.71
CA LYS A 167 -5.41 -26.28 2.55
C LYS A 167 -6.71 -26.65 1.83
N TYR A 168 -7.31 -25.71 1.13
CA TYR A 168 -8.51 -25.98 0.32
C TYR A 168 -8.25 -27.03 -0.77
N LYS A 169 -7.09 -26.96 -1.42
CA LYS A 169 -6.69 -27.98 -2.41
C LYS A 169 -6.52 -29.36 -1.80
N GLU A 170 -5.91 -29.45 -0.61
CA GLU A 170 -5.75 -30.73 0.11
C GLU A 170 -7.11 -31.35 0.47
N ASP A 171 -8.07 -30.52 0.92
CA ASP A 171 -9.38 -30.99 1.37
C ASP A 171 -10.35 -31.30 0.22
N THR A 172 -10.24 -30.60 -0.93
CA THR A 172 -11.23 -30.69 -2.01
C THR A 172 -10.69 -31.16 -3.35
N GLY A 173 -9.36 -31.20 -3.51
CA GLY A 173 -8.70 -31.47 -4.80
C GLY A 173 -8.75 -30.30 -5.79
N LYS A 174 -9.35 -29.16 -5.42
CA LYS A 174 -9.53 -28.00 -6.31
C LYS A 174 -8.55 -26.88 -6.02
N ASN A 175 -8.10 -26.19 -7.07
CA ASN A 175 -7.34 -24.96 -6.93
C ASN A 175 -8.26 -23.74 -6.87
N ILE A 176 -7.92 -22.76 -6.06
CA ILE A 176 -8.54 -21.43 -6.01
C ILE A 176 -7.54 -20.37 -6.48
N THR A 177 -8.05 -19.27 -6.98
CA THR A 177 -7.21 -18.15 -7.42
C THR A 177 -6.76 -17.34 -6.20
N VAL A 178 -5.46 -16.96 -6.15
CA VAL A 178 -4.93 -16.05 -5.14
C VAL A 178 -4.34 -14.83 -5.83
N ILE A 179 -4.72 -13.65 -5.37
CA ILE A 179 -4.41 -12.37 -5.98
C ILE A 179 -3.66 -11.49 -4.97
N ASN A 180 -2.53 -10.91 -5.42
CA ASN A 180 -1.86 -9.80 -4.76
C ASN A 180 -2.31 -8.49 -5.42
N PRO A 181 -3.07 -7.63 -4.73
CA PRO A 181 -3.62 -6.42 -5.34
C PRO A 181 -2.57 -5.35 -5.61
N LYS A 182 -1.46 -5.31 -4.85
CA LYS A 182 -0.39 -4.30 -4.90
C LYS A 182 -0.86 -2.86 -4.70
N PHE A 183 -1.99 -2.47 -5.28
CA PHE A 183 -2.66 -1.16 -5.15
C PHE A 183 -3.89 -1.29 -4.27
N LEU A 184 -4.12 -0.29 -3.43
CA LEU A 184 -5.30 -0.18 -2.54
C LEU A 184 -6.24 0.97 -2.94
N THR A 185 -5.83 1.78 -3.92
CA THR A 185 -6.65 2.81 -4.57
C THR A 185 -7.01 2.34 -5.98
N GLY A 186 -8.26 2.56 -6.38
CA GLY A 186 -8.76 2.07 -7.66
C GLY A 186 -9.00 0.56 -7.70
N LEU A 187 -9.35 0.05 -8.86
CA LEU A 187 -9.65 -1.37 -9.10
C LEU A 187 -9.01 -1.83 -10.40
N ASP A 188 -8.58 -3.08 -10.47
CA ASP A 188 -8.21 -3.76 -11.71
C ASP A 188 -9.49 -4.28 -12.37
N GLU A 189 -10.16 -3.41 -13.13
CA GLU A 189 -11.45 -3.71 -13.77
C GLU A 189 -11.33 -4.89 -14.75
N GLU A 190 -10.22 -4.99 -15.47
CA GLU A 190 -9.99 -6.08 -16.42
C GLU A 190 -9.94 -7.43 -15.68
N LEU A 191 -9.13 -7.52 -14.61
CA LEU A 191 -9.07 -8.71 -13.79
C LEU A 191 -10.41 -9.05 -13.14
N LEU A 192 -11.12 -8.05 -12.59
CA LEU A 192 -12.42 -8.27 -11.96
C LEU A 192 -13.45 -8.78 -12.95
N ASN A 193 -13.48 -8.27 -14.16
CA ASN A 193 -14.36 -8.76 -15.22
C ASN A 193 -14.02 -10.21 -15.61
N ASP A 194 -12.75 -10.55 -15.72
CA ASP A 194 -12.33 -11.93 -15.99
C ASP A 194 -12.75 -12.89 -14.86
N LEU A 195 -12.60 -12.46 -13.59
CA LEU A 195 -13.03 -13.26 -12.45
C LEU A 195 -14.54 -13.51 -12.44
N THR A 196 -15.37 -12.52 -12.81
CA THR A 196 -16.83 -12.72 -12.85
C THR A 196 -17.28 -13.78 -13.85
N ASN A 197 -16.48 -14.06 -14.88
CA ASN A 197 -16.77 -15.08 -15.88
C ASN A 197 -16.42 -16.51 -15.41
N ASN A 198 -15.45 -16.64 -14.49
CA ASN A 198 -14.85 -17.93 -14.14
C ASN A 198 -14.96 -18.26 -12.64
N HIS A 199 -15.45 -17.34 -11.82
CA HIS A 199 -15.53 -17.48 -10.37
C HIS A 199 -16.95 -17.18 -9.89
N ARG A 200 -17.34 -17.85 -8.80
CA ARG A 200 -18.64 -17.63 -8.15
C ARG A 200 -18.51 -16.88 -6.82
N LEU A 201 -17.30 -16.82 -6.29
CA LEU A 201 -16.97 -16.19 -5.01
C LEU A 201 -15.52 -15.71 -5.01
#